data_3faaff5f8b9ca106e98f3b801eea7af4
#
_entry.id   3faaff5f8b9ca106e98f3b801eea7af4
#
_cell.length_a   1.000
_cell.length_b   1.000
_cell.length_c   1.000
_cell.angle_alpha   90.00
_cell.angle_beta   90.00
_cell.angle_gamma   90.00
#
_symmetry.space_group_name_H-M   'P 1'
#
loop_
_entity.id
_entity.type
_entity.pdbx_description
1 polymer ?
#
loop_
_entity_poly.entity_id
_entity_poly.type
_entity_poly.pdbx_seq_one_letter_code
_entity_poly.pdbx_strand_id
1 'polypeptide(L)'
;MSRPKVLMILTSHRLDCFRLCMDMLIQGGSIRRFDVVALLLNGVVGRHRRYVDRLVREHPEIPWDVIAGPRGKGWYISNLQNECVQRHPDALYFKIDEDVFVSSDWDLKLAETHDQHRTDPDLALVSATIPNNGLGAWILLGAFPGLREEFLRLPQARWEASAAGCVWFYPHLAAWMIRRFLSLSDANGRMRTAAPARWVPFHDRFSINCICYDYRHWTELGGVREHDEVDWGAWIRENRKLVVFDAHAVCHHYTFFNQQDWLDRTPLLEDIRRANSLGGLPVWAGLMPAVRLLGQVPRILKRRFAGTANG
;
A
#
# COMPACT_ATOMS: atom_id res chain seq x y z
N MET A 1 25.73 11.19 -10.84
CA MET A 1 25.42 9.85 -10.29
C MET A 1 23.93 9.79 -10.07
N SER A 2 23.28 8.67 -10.37
CA SER A 2 21.87 8.46 -10.02
C SER A 2 21.71 8.39 -8.51
N ARG A 3 20.64 8.98 -7.97
CA ARG A 3 20.31 8.93 -6.54
C ARG A 3 19.99 7.47 -6.15
N PRO A 4 20.48 6.97 -5.00
CA PRO A 4 20.12 5.64 -4.51
C PRO A 4 18.59 5.48 -4.35
N LYS A 5 18.07 4.29 -4.62
CA LYS A 5 16.65 3.96 -4.43
C LYS A 5 16.50 3.03 -3.23
N VAL A 6 15.68 3.42 -2.27
CA VAL A 6 15.38 2.65 -1.07
C VAL A 6 13.91 2.24 -1.07
N LEU A 7 13.63 0.94 -0.98
CA LEU A 7 12.28 0.42 -0.79
C LEU A 7 12.05 0.12 0.69
N MET A 8 11.08 0.77 1.29
CA MET A 8 10.59 0.49 2.64
C MET A 8 9.33 -0.38 2.56
N ILE A 9 9.33 -1.53 3.21
CA ILE A 9 8.18 -2.42 3.33
C ILE A 9 7.80 -2.53 4.79
N LEU A 10 6.73 -1.83 5.20
CA LEU A 10 6.22 -1.91 6.57
C LEU A 10 5.40 -3.18 6.76
N THR A 11 5.78 -4.01 7.72
CA THR A 11 5.08 -5.26 8.04
C THR A 11 4.86 -5.44 9.53
N SER A 12 3.75 -6.05 9.91
CA SER A 12 3.33 -6.16 11.32
C SER A 12 2.62 -7.48 11.65
N HIS A 13 1.48 -7.80 11.04
CA HIS A 13 0.65 -8.94 11.45
C HIS A 13 -0.06 -9.69 10.31
N ARG A 14 -0.02 -9.18 9.09
CA ARG A 14 -0.70 -9.76 7.91
C ARG A 14 0.28 -10.62 7.10
N LEU A 15 0.74 -11.73 7.70
CA LEU A 15 1.64 -12.65 7.00
C LEU A 15 1.10 -13.14 5.66
N ASP A 16 -0.22 -13.30 5.53
CA ASP A 16 -0.88 -13.71 4.28
C ASP A 16 -0.71 -12.67 3.18
N CYS A 17 -0.95 -11.40 3.51
CA CYS A 17 -0.75 -10.29 2.60
C CYS A 17 0.74 -10.06 2.32
N PHE A 18 1.59 -10.07 3.36
CA PHE A 18 3.02 -9.90 3.23
C PHE A 18 3.65 -10.92 2.27
N ARG A 19 3.21 -12.18 2.33
CA ARG A 19 3.65 -13.22 1.37
C ARG A 19 3.29 -12.85 -0.06
N LEU A 20 2.03 -12.46 -0.31
CA LEU A 20 1.60 -12.07 -1.65
C LEU A 20 2.35 -10.83 -2.14
N CYS A 21 2.55 -9.82 -1.28
CA CYS A 21 3.34 -8.63 -1.58
C CYS A 21 4.76 -9.02 -2.02
N MET A 22 5.45 -9.84 -1.24
CA MET A 22 6.80 -10.30 -1.54
C MET A 22 6.87 -11.16 -2.82
N ASP A 23 5.90 -12.08 -3.00
CA ASP A 23 5.81 -12.90 -4.21
C ASP A 23 5.71 -12.00 -5.47
N MET A 24 4.86 -10.96 -5.43
CA MET A 24 4.70 -10.04 -6.56
C MET A 24 5.96 -9.20 -6.81
N LEU A 25 6.62 -8.70 -5.78
CA LEU A 25 7.85 -7.92 -5.90
C LEU A 25 9.02 -8.74 -6.46
N ILE A 26 9.16 -9.99 -6.00
CA ILE A 26 10.26 -10.89 -6.41
C ILE A 26 10.00 -11.43 -7.82
N GLN A 27 8.81 -11.98 -8.08
CA GLN A 27 8.45 -12.54 -9.38
C GLN A 27 8.35 -11.46 -10.48
N GLY A 28 7.82 -10.27 -10.12
CA GLY A 28 7.77 -9.11 -11.00
C GLY A 28 9.14 -8.45 -11.22
N GLY A 29 10.15 -8.84 -10.45
CA GLY A 29 11.53 -8.36 -10.59
C GLY A 29 11.76 -6.93 -10.12
N SER A 30 10.72 -6.21 -9.65
CA SER A 30 10.85 -4.81 -9.23
C SER A 30 11.78 -4.64 -8.03
N ILE A 31 11.77 -5.60 -7.10
CA ILE A 31 12.61 -5.56 -5.89
C ILE A 31 14.12 -5.46 -6.18
N ARG A 32 14.58 -6.00 -7.32
CA ARG A 32 16.01 -5.99 -7.72
C ARG A 32 16.50 -4.65 -8.27
N ARG A 33 15.59 -3.67 -8.43
CA ARG A 33 15.93 -2.33 -8.93
C ARG A 33 16.20 -1.33 -7.79
N PHE A 34 16.15 -1.79 -6.55
CA PHE A 34 16.44 -0.99 -5.37
C PHE A 34 17.87 -1.25 -4.88
N ASP A 35 18.56 -0.18 -4.49
CA ASP A 35 19.89 -0.27 -3.88
C ASP A 35 19.82 -0.76 -2.44
N VAL A 36 18.65 -0.58 -1.78
CA VAL A 36 18.33 -1.11 -0.45
C VAL A 36 16.86 -1.51 -0.39
N VAL A 37 16.57 -2.66 0.22
CA VAL A 37 15.22 -3.11 0.56
C VAL A 37 15.11 -3.20 2.08
N ALA A 38 14.49 -2.20 2.69
CA ALA A 38 14.30 -2.11 4.12
C ALA A 38 13.00 -2.80 4.55
N LEU A 39 13.11 -3.88 5.33
CA LEU A 39 11.98 -4.54 5.98
C LEU A 39 11.75 -3.90 7.35
N LEU A 40 10.69 -3.10 7.48
CA LEU A 40 10.33 -2.40 8.70
C LEU A 40 9.40 -3.27 9.54
N LEU A 41 9.96 -3.96 10.55
CA LEU A 41 9.26 -4.98 11.34
C LEU A 41 8.61 -4.38 12.59
N ASN A 42 7.33 -4.03 12.51
CA ASN A 42 6.55 -3.50 13.63
C ASN A 42 6.03 -4.63 14.53
N GLY A 43 6.88 -5.10 15.44
CA GLY A 43 6.57 -6.17 16.40
C GLY A 43 6.31 -7.53 15.74
N VAL A 44 7.00 -7.82 14.66
CA VAL A 44 6.89 -9.09 13.93
C VAL A 44 7.56 -10.21 14.74
N VAL A 45 6.78 -11.25 15.05
CA VAL A 45 7.21 -12.39 15.88
C VAL A 45 6.73 -13.74 15.31
N GLY A 46 7.20 -14.83 15.87
CA GLY A 46 6.71 -16.18 15.63
C GLY A 46 6.84 -16.64 14.17
N ARG A 47 5.75 -17.08 13.56
CA ARG A 47 5.73 -17.58 12.17
C ARG A 47 6.08 -16.49 11.17
N HIS A 48 5.66 -15.25 11.42
CA HIS A 48 5.94 -14.13 10.54
C HIS A 48 7.44 -13.82 10.55
N ARG A 49 8.07 -13.72 11.72
CA ARG A 49 9.51 -13.52 11.84
C ARG A 49 10.31 -14.63 11.16
N ARG A 50 9.95 -15.89 11.36
CA ARG A 50 10.60 -17.02 10.65
C ARG A 50 10.46 -16.94 9.13
N TYR A 51 9.34 -16.40 8.63
CA TYR A 51 9.19 -16.19 7.19
C TYR A 51 10.13 -15.08 6.70
N VAL A 52 10.25 -13.96 7.40
CA VAL A 52 11.21 -12.88 7.09
C VAL A 52 12.64 -13.43 7.08
N ASP A 53 13.06 -14.15 8.14
CA ASP A 53 14.42 -14.68 8.26
C ASP A 53 14.74 -15.69 7.14
N ARG A 54 13.75 -16.47 6.70
CA ARG A 54 13.87 -17.38 5.57
C ARG A 54 13.99 -16.62 4.26
N LEU A 55 13.13 -15.63 4.01
CA LEU A 55 13.11 -14.80 2.81
C LEU A 55 14.46 -14.13 2.57
N VAL A 56 15.02 -13.51 3.61
CA VAL A 56 16.34 -12.87 3.55
C VAL A 56 17.45 -13.88 3.21
N ARG A 57 17.38 -15.06 3.75
CA ARG A 57 18.37 -16.13 3.49
C ARG A 57 18.22 -16.77 2.10
N GLU A 58 16.98 -16.90 1.59
CA GLU A 58 16.69 -17.49 0.28
C GLU A 58 16.97 -16.53 -0.89
N HIS A 59 17.04 -15.22 -0.61
CA HIS A 59 17.30 -14.17 -1.59
C HIS A 59 18.49 -13.28 -1.18
N PRO A 60 19.71 -13.85 -1.08
CA PRO A 60 20.90 -13.10 -0.67
C PRO A 60 21.35 -12.06 -1.71
N GLU A 61 20.86 -12.15 -2.93
CA GLU A 61 21.12 -11.18 -3.98
C GLU A 61 20.38 -9.85 -3.81
N ILE A 62 19.37 -9.80 -2.91
CA ILE A 62 18.63 -8.58 -2.61
C ILE A 62 19.32 -7.86 -1.44
N PRO A 63 19.59 -6.55 -1.57
CA PRO A 63 20.30 -5.78 -0.53
C PRO A 63 19.36 -5.45 0.65
N TRP A 64 19.12 -6.43 1.50
CA TRP A 64 18.23 -6.32 2.65
C TRP A 64 18.80 -5.45 3.77
N ASP A 65 17.96 -4.54 4.32
CA ASP A 65 18.13 -3.95 5.64
C ASP A 65 16.91 -4.32 6.51
N VAL A 66 17.12 -5.01 7.63
CA VAL A 66 16.04 -5.44 8.52
C VAL A 66 16.02 -4.56 9.76
N ILE A 67 15.04 -3.68 9.83
CA ILE A 67 14.84 -2.74 10.94
C ILE A 67 13.66 -3.25 11.78
N ALA A 68 13.93 -3.63 13.02
CA ALA A 68 12.94 -4.22 13.90
C ALA A 68 12.66 -3.33 15.11
N GLY A 69 11.38 -3.12 15.40
CA GLY A 69 10.92 -2.37 16.58
C GLY A 69 9.82 -3.11 17.33
N PRO A 70 9.45 -2.59 18.51
CA PRO A 70 8.33 -3.12 19.27
C PRO A 70 7.00 -2.90 18.51
N ARG A 71 6.01 -3.73 18.81
CA ARG A 71 4.68 -3.61 18.20
C ARG A 71 3.95 -2.40 18.73
N GLY A 72 3.47 -1.54 17.83
CA GLY A 72 2.68 -0.38 18.22
C GLY A 72 2.08 0.35 17.02
N LYS A 73 1.42 1.46 17.32
CA LYS A 73 0.90 2.46 16.36
C LYS A 73 1.65 3.77 16.58
N GLY A 74 1.38 4.74 15.75
CA GLY A 74 1.96 6.07 15.91
C GLY A 74 3.49 6.03 15.87
N TRP A 75 4.16 6.54 16.86
CA TRP A 75 5.62 6.65 16.94
C TRP A 75 6.37 5.34 16.66
N TYR A 76 5.80 4.17 16.99
CA TYR A 76 6.45 2.89 16.70
C TYR A 76 6.64 2.64 15.20
N ILE A 77 5.68 3.06 14.40
CA ILE A 77 5.72 2.94 12.94
C ILE A 77 6.61 4.04 12.35
N SER A 78 6.42 5.28 12.80
CA SER A 78 7.15 6.45 12.31
C SER A 78 8.64 6.35 12.61
N ASN A 79 9.02 5.85 13.79
CA ASN A 79 10.43 5.64 14.15
C ASN A 79 11.12 4.63 13.23
N LEU A 80 10.45 3.55 12.81
CA LEU A 80 11.03 2.60 11.86
C LEU A 80 11.29 3.25 10.51
N GLN A 81 10.37 4.09 10.03
CA GLN A 81 10.54 4.85 8.79
C GLN A 81 11.68 5.87 8.92
N ASN A 82 11.69 6.63 10.01
CA ASN A 82 12.75 7.61 10.28
C ASN A 82 14.14 6.96 10.41
N GLU A 83 14.23 5.83 11.11
CA GLU A 83 15.46 5.06 11.22
C GLU A 83 15.98 4.61 9.85
N CYS A 84 15.09 4.15 8.97
CA CYS A 84 15.45 3.77 7.61
C CYS A 84 16.02 4.97 6.83
N VAL A 85 15.36 6.14 6.88
CA VAL A 85 15.85 7.36 6.20
C VAL A 85 17.19 7.81 6.77
N GLN A 86 17.39 7.74 8.09
CA GLN A 86 18.65 8.11 8.74
C GLN A 86 19.80 7.16 8.39
N ARG A 87 19.53 5.87 8.20
CA ARG A 87 20.52 4.88 7.75
C ARG A 87 20.92 5.06 6.29
N HIS A 88 20.00 5.53 5.47
CA HIS A 88 20.17 5.66 4.02
C HIS A 88 19.83 7.08 3.54
N PRO A 89 20.61 8.11 3.95
CA PRO A 89 20.33 9.49 3.57
C PRO A 89 20.50 9.72 2.06
N ASP A 90 19.98 10.85 1.57
CA ASP A 90 20.11 11.31 0.17
C ASP A 90 19.56 10.37 -0.90
N ALA A 91 18.63 9.49 -0.52
CA ALA A 91 17.98 8.54 -1.40
C ALA A 91 16.62 9.04 -1.94
N LEU A 92 16.13 8.33 -2.94
CA LEU A 92 14.72 8.32 -3.35
C LEU A 92 14.04 7.15 -2.65
N TYR A 93 13.08 7.44 -1.80
CA TYR A 93 12.41 6.44 -0.98
C TYR A 93 11.09 6.03 -1.61
N PHE A 94 10.85 4.73 -1.64
CA PHE A 94 9.58 4.11 -1.97
C PHE A 94 9.05 3.42 -0.73
N LYS A 95 7.83 3.71 -0.34
CA LYS A 95 7.22 3.10 0.85
C LYS A 95 5.95 2.37 0.45
N ILE A 96 5.87 1.09 0.85
CA ILE A 96 4.66 0.28 0.75
C ILE A 96 4.36 -0.42 2.07
N ASP A 97 3.09 -0.82 2.26
CA ASP A 97 2.67 -1.66 3.39
C ASP A 97 2.62 -3.14 2.99
N GLU A 98 2.58 -4.03 3.99
CA GLU A 98 2.56 -5.49 3.80
C GLU A 98 1.37 -6.01 2.97
N ASP A 99 0.33 -5.22 2.81
CA ASP A 99 -0.89 -5.54 2.07
C ASP A 99 -1.08 -4.68 0.80
N VAL A 100 0.01 -4.10 0.33
CA VAL A 100 0.08 -3.41 -0.96
C VAL A 100 0.60 -4.37 -2.03
N PHE A 101 -0.12 -4.45 -3.15
CA PHE A 101 0.23 -5.29 -4.29
C PHE A 101 0.46 -4.41 -5.51
N VAL A 102 1.59 -4.61 -6.19
CA VAL A 102 2.09 -3.72 -7.22
C VAL A 102 2.37 -4.45 -8.53
N SER A 103 2.29 -3.75 -9.66
CA SER A 103 2.75 -4.26 -10.96
C SER A 103 4.27 -4.30 -11.04
N SER A 104 4.82 -5.02 -12.03
CA SER A 104 6.26 -5.17 -12.19
C SER A 104 7.01 -3.87 -12.50
N ASP A 105 6.33 -2.83 -12.96
CA ASP A 105 6.87 -1.53 -13.39
C ASP A 105 6.45 -0.33 -12.51
N TRP A 106 5.85 -0.60 -11.35
CA TRP A 106 5.29 0.42 -10.48
C TRP A 106 6.32 1.45 -10.00
N ASP A 107 7.50 0.98 -9.61
CA ASP A 107 8.61 1.80 -9.13
C ASP A 107 9.18 2.71 -10.23
N LEU A 108 9.23 2.20 -11.46
CA LEU A 108 9.68 2.98 -12.62
C LEU A 108 8.73 4.13 -12.91
N LYS A 109 7.41 3.90 -12.80
CA LYS A 109 6.40 4.94 -13.00
C LYS A 109 6.46 6.01 -11.94
N LEU A 110 6.53 5.61 -10.66
CA LEU A 110 6.64 6.59 -9.56
C LEU A 110 7.95 7.37 -9.63
N ALA A 111 9.07 6.71 -9.96
CA ALA A 111 10.35 7.39 -10.14
C ALA A 111 10.31 8.40 -11.31
N GLU A 112 9.76 8.00 -12.44
CA GLU A 112 9.60 8.87 -13.61
C GLU A 112 8.73 10.09 -13.26
N THR A 113 7.60 9.89 -12.59
CA THR A 113 6.74 10.97 -12.14
C THR A 113 7.45 11.90 -11.16
N HIS A 114 8.21 11.34 -10.20
CA HIS A 114 9.03 12.14 -9.29
C HIS A 114 10.07 12.97 -10.06
N ASP A 115 10.79 12.36 -11.01
CA ASP A 115 11.83 13.05 -11.80
C ASP A 115 11.25 14.17 -12.66
N GLN A 116 10.04 14.03 -13.21
CA GLN A 116 9.36 15.08 -13.96
C GLN A 116 9.00 16.29 -13.09
N HIS A 117 8.71 16.08 -11.83
CA HIS A 117 8.29 17.13 -10.89
C HIS A 117 9.38 17.56 -9.90
N ARG A 118 10.58 16.95 -9.90
CA ARG A 118 11.63 17.16 -8.90
C ARG A 118 12.15 18.60 -8.77
N THR A 119 12.00 19.40 -9.81
CA THR A 119 12.39 20.83 -9.82
C THR A 119 11.32 21.72 -9.23
N ASP A 120 10.10 21.21 -9.02
CA ASP A 120 9.05 21.93 -8.32
C ASP A 120 9.40 22.00 -6.82
N PRO A 121 9.56 23.21 -6.26
CA PRO A 121 9.89 23.36 -4.84
C PRO A 121 8.74 22.91 -3.92
N ASP A 122 7.53 22.82 -4.45
CA ASP A 122 6.35 22.42 -3.70
C ASP A 122 6.08 20.92 -3.74
N LEU A 123 6.81 20.17 -4.58
CA LEU A 123 6.65 18.71 -4.61
C LEU A 123 6.97 18.10 -3.25
N ALA A 124 5.96 17.50 -2.63
CA ALA A 124 6.09 16.72 -1.42
C ALA A 124 6.39 15.25 -1.73
N LEU A 125 5.51 14.63 -2.50
CA LEU A 125 5.64 13.21 -2.83
C LEU A 125 4.83 12.85 -4.08
N VAL A 126 5.11 11.65 -4.59
CA VAL A 126 4.30 10.99 -5.62
C VAL A 126 3.55 9.83 -4.99
N SER A 127 2.28 9.67 -5.30
CA SER A 127 1.43 8.59 -4.82
C SER A 127 0.93 7.71 -5.97
N ALA A 128 0.86 6.42 -5.75
CA ALA A 128 0.16 5.51 -6.66
C ALA A 128 -1.36 5.67 -6.56
N THR A 129 -2.08 5.22 -7.58
CA THR A 129 -3.54 5.23 -7.63
C THR A 129 -4.10 3.94 -7.01
N ILE A 130 -4.80 4.06 -5.89
CA ILE A 130 -5.32 2.94 -5.09
C ILE A 130 -6.84 2.86 -5.24
N PRO A 131 -7.43 1.77 -5.80
CA PRO A 131 -8.86 1.69 -6.10
C PRO A 131 -9.81 1.85 -4.91
N ASN A 132 -9.42 1.39 -3.74
CA ASN A 132 -10.22 1.51 -2.51
C ASN A 132 -9.84 2.69 -1.60
N ASN A 133 -9.04 3.62 -2.10
CA ASN A 133 -8.86 4.96 -1.54
C ASN A 133 -9.75 5.95 -2.30
N GLY A 134 -10.32 6.94 -1.61
CA GLY A 134 -11.29 7.86 -2.21
C GLY A 134 -10.73 8.64 -3.40
N LEU A 135 -9.50 9.17 -3.32
CA LEU A 135 -8.84 9.86 -4.44
C LEU A 135 -8.52 8.91 -5.58
N GLY A 136 -8.01 7.71 -5.28
CA GLY A 136 -7.76 6.70 -6.29
C GLY A 136 -9.04 6.27 -7.01
N ALA A 137 -10.13 6.07 -6.29
CA ALA A 137 -11.44 5.79 -6.87
C ALA A 137 -11.93 6.95 -7.76
N TRP A 138 -11.75 8.19 -7.31
CA TRP A 138 -12.13 9.38 -8.08
C TRP A 138 -11.35 9.46 -9.40
N ILE A 139 -10.04 9.25 -9.37
CA ILE A 139 -9.16 9.22 -10.56
C ILE A 139 -9.60 8.11 -11.53
N LEU A 140 -9.76 6.87 -11.03
CA LEU A 140 -10.12 5.71 -11.83
C LEU A 140 -11.51 5.86 -12.46
N LEU A 141 -12.51 6.26 -11.69
CA LEU A 141 -13.88 6.48 -12.20
C LEU A 141 -13.96 7.70 -13.12
N GLY A 142 -13.07 8.68 -12.95
CA GLY A 142 -12.94 9.81 -13.89
C GLY A 142 -12.46 9.37 -15.28
N ALA A 143 -11.54 8.38 -15.32
CA ALA A 143 -11.04 7.81 -16.57
C ALA A 143 -12.06 6.90 -17.28
N PHE A 144 -13.03 6.33 -16.55
CA PHE A 144 -14.02 5.38 -17.10
C PHE A 144 -15.46 5.80 -16.78
N PRO A 145 -16.07 6.71 -17.58
CA PRO A 145 -17.43 7.20 -17.33
C PRO A 145 -18.48 6.10 -17.19
N GLY A 146 -18.43 5.03 -18.00
CA GLY A 146 -19.35 3.90 -17.90
C GLY A 146 -19.24 3.16 -16.55
N LEU A 147 -18.01 2.94 -16.05
CA LEU A 147 -17.80 2.35 -14.71
C LEU A 147 -18.27 3.29 -13.61
N ARG A 148 -18.11 4.61 -13.78
CA ARG A 148 -18.62 5.61 -12.84
C ARG A 148 -20.14 5.54 -12.72
N GLU A 149 -20.86 5.42 -13.85
CA GLU A 149 -22.31 5.26 -13.84
C GLU A 149 -22.74 3.96 -13.14
N GLU A 150 -22.06 2.84 -13.41
CA GLU A 150 -22.32 1.59 -12.69
C GLU A 150 -22.07 1.74 -11.19
N PHE A 151 -20.97 2.38 -10.81
CA PHE A 151 -20.60 2.62 -9.41
C PHE A 151 -21.67 3.45 -8.70
N LEU A 152 -22.14 4.54 -9.30
CA LEU A 152 -23.13 5.44 -8.71
C LEU A 152 -24.52 4.82 -8.50
N ARG A 153 -24.80 3.64 -9.10
CA ARG A 153 -26.01 2.86 -8.82
C ARG A 153 -25.91 2.01 -7.56
N LEU A 154 -24.69 1.85 -6.99
CA LEU A 154 -24.50 1.07 -5.77
C LEU A 154 -24.96 1.88 -4.53
N PRO A 155 -25.47 1.20 -3.49
CA PRO A 155 -25.82 1.89 -2.24
C PRO A 155 -24.63 2.67 -1.66
N GLN A 156 -24.88 3.88 -1.16
CA GLN A 156 -23.90 4.81 -0.55
C GLN A 156 -22.75 5.26 -1.45
N ALA A 157 -22.77 4.91 -2.73
CA ALA A 157 -21.74 5.34 -3.67
C ALA A 157 -21.81 6.84 -3.95
N ARG A 158 -20.64 7.49 -3.94
CA ARG A 158 -20.45 8.90 -4.31
C ARG A 158 -19.16 9.03 -5.11
N TRP A 159 -19.15 9.92 -6.07
CA TRP A 159 -17.95 10.24 -6.82
C TRP A 159 -17.45 11.62 -6.40
N GLU A 160 -16.46 11.65 -5.54
CA GLU A 160 -15.93 12.85 -4.91
C GLU A 160 -14.40 12.75 -4.79
N ALA A 161 -13.71 13.90 -4.97
CA ALA A 161 -12.27 14.00 -4.76
C ALA A 161 -11.97 14.14 -3.27
N SER A 162 -11.95 13.03 -2.54
CA SER A 162 -11.69 13.00 -1.11
C SER A 162 -10.82 11.81 -0.74
N ALA A 163 -9.80 12.00 0.08
CA ALA A 163 -8.96 10.92 0.58
C ALA A 163 -9.76 9.87 1.37
N ALA A 164 -10.80 10.31 2.11
CA ALA A 164 -11.70 9.47 2.89
C ALA A 164 -13.07 9.30 2.22
N GLY A 165 -13.10 9.13 0.90
CA GLY A 165 -14.34 8.94 0.12
C GLY A 165 -15.11 7.66 0.52
N CYS A 166 -16.31 7.50 -0.04
CA CYS A 166 -17.22 6.40 0.32
C CYS A 166 -16.60 5.00 0.21
N VAL A 167 -15.66 4.78 -0.71
CA VAL A 167 -14.93 3.50 -0.84
C VAL A 167 -14.08 3.17 0.39
N TRP A 168 -13.65 4.16 1.15
CA TRP A 168 -12.91 3.95 2.39
C TRP A 168 -13.82 3.49 3.54
N PHE A 169 -15.06 3.99 3.58
CA PHE A 169 -16.03 3.68 4.64
C PHE A 169 -16.80 2.37 4.40
N TYR A 170 -17.12 2.06 3.13
CA TYR A 170 -18.02 0.97 2.77
C TYR A 170 -17.26 -0.19 2.09
N PRO A 171 -17.06 -1.32 2.80
CA PRO A 171 -16.27 -2.46 2.29
C PRO A 171 -16.78 -3.05 0.98
N HIS A 172 -18.09 -3.02 0.73
CA HIS A 172 -18.67 -3.52 -0.53
C HIS A 172 -18.28 -2.65 -1.73
N LEU A 173 -18.16 -1.33 -1.53
CA LEU A 173 -17.67 -0.41 -2.56
C LEU A 173 -16.16 -0.59 -2.81
N ALA A 174 -15.38 -0.78 -1.73
CA ALA A 174 -13.96 -1.11 -1.84
C ALA A 174 -13.73 -2.40 -2.63
N ALA A 175 -14.47 -3.46 -2.31
CA ALA A 175 -14.40 -4.73 -3.03
C ALA A 175 -14.84 -4.60 -4.49
N TRP A 176 -15.87 -3.81 -4.75
CA TRP A 176 -16.33 -3.54 -6.12
C TRP A 176 -15.22 -2.86 -6.93
N MET A 177 -14.60 -1.82 -6.39
CA MET A 177 -13.51 -1.11 -7.04
C MET A 177 -12.31 -2.02 -7.29
N ILE A 178 -11.84 -2.77 -6.30
CA ILE A 178 -10.71 -3.70 -6.47
C ILE A 178 -11.03 -4.71 -7.57
N ARG A 179 -12.25 -5.30 -7.61
CA ARG A 179 -12.64 -6.29 -8.63
C ARG A 179 -12.67 -5.75 -10.05
N ARG A 180 -12.93 -4.46 -10.26
CA ARG A 180 -12.89 -3.83 -11.59
C ARG A 180 -11.48 -3.61 -12.11
N PHE A 181 -10.48 -3.68 -11.23
CA PHE A 181 -9.06 -3.47 -11.52
C PHE A 181 -8.17 -4.62 -11.02
N LEU A 182 -8.69 -5.85 -10.95
CA LEU A 182 -8.02 -7.02 -10.36
C LEU A 182 -6.62 -7.27 -10.94
N SER A 183 -6.49 -7.30 -12.27
CA SER A 183 -5.21 -7.43 -12.94
C SER A 183 -4.54 -6.06 -13.01
N LEU A 184 -3.45 -5.90 -12.29
CA LEU A 184 -2.71 -4.62 -12.25
C LEU A 184 -2.07 -4.27 -13.61
N SER A 185 -1.63 -5.28 -14.36
CA SER A 185 -1.11 -5.06 -15.72
C SER A 185 -2.20 -4.52 -16.66
N ASP A 186 -3.40 -5.14 -16.62
CA ASP A 186 -4.56 -4.65 -17.39
C ASP A 186 -5.02 -3.27 -16.92
N ALA A 187 -5.16 -3.07 -15.60
CA ALA A 187 -5.55 -1.78 -15.03
C ALA A 187 -4.61 -0.65 -15.49
N ASN A 188 -3.30 -0.87 -15.39
CA ASN A 188 -2.29 0.08 -15.84
C ASN A 188 -2.34 0.31 -17.36
N GLY A 189 -2.57 -0.75 -18.15
CA GLY A 189 -2.76 -0.66 -19.60
C GLY A 189 -3.95 0.20 -19.97
N ARG A 190 -5.09 -0.05 -19.35
CA ARG A 190 -6.33 0.72 -19.54
C ARG A 190 -6.17 2.18 -19.12
N MET A 191 -5.52 2.45 -17.99
CA MET A 191 -5.29 3.82 -17.52
C MET A 191 -4.38 4.61 -18.45
N ARG A 192 -3.36 4.01 -19.04
CA ARG A 192 -2.51 4.68 -20.04
C ARG A 192 -3.30 5.20 -21.26
N THR A 193 -4.38 4.52 -21.60
CA THR A 193 -5.21 4.88 -22.76
C THR A 193 -6.37 5.81 -22.40
N ALA A 194 -6.96 5.63 -21.21
CA ALA A 194 -8.23 6.27 -20.85
C ALA A 194 -8.07 7.47 -19.89
N ALA A 195 -6.98 7.55 -19.13
CA ALA A 195 -6.80 8.65 -18.19
C ALA A 195 -6.65 9.99 -18.92
N PRO A 196 -7.43 11.02 -18.54
CA PRO A 196 -7.36 12.35 -19.18
C PRO A 196 -6.02 13.05 -18.92
N ALA A 197 -5.35 12.69 -17.83
CA ALA A 197 -4.01 13.13 -17.48
C ALA A 197 -3.30 12.00 -16.72
N ARG A 198 -1.99 11.85 -16.94
CA ARG A 198 -1.18 10.92 -16.20
C ARG A 198 -0.97 11.41 -14.76
N TRP A 199 -0.73 12.69 -14.60
CA TRP A 199 -0.37 13.30 -13.31
C TRP A 199 -1.54 14.12 -12.79
N VAL A 200 -2.01 13.76 -11.61
CA VAL A 200 -3.15 14.42 -10.97
C VAL A 200 -2.64 15.13 -9.72
N PRO A 201 -2.51 16.47 -9.74
CA PRO A 201 -2.03 17.23 -8.60
C PRO A 201 -3.08 17.31 -7.49
N PHE A 202 -2.61 17.27 -6.24
CA PHE A 202 -3.45 17.38 -5.06
C PHE A 202 -2.70 18.08 -3.92
N HIS A 203 -3.39 18.85 -3.08
CA HIS A 203 -2.79 19.64 -2.00
C HIS A 203 -3.38 19.29 -0.63
N ASP A 204 -3.69 18.03 -0.41
CA ASP A 204 -4.32 17.56 0.82
C ASP A 204 -3.82 16.14 1.18
N ARG A 205 -4.51 15.51 2.13
CA ARG A 205 -4.24 14.15 2.58
C ARG A 205 -4.23 13.15 1.41
N PHE A 206 -3.26 12.27 1.44
CA PHE A 206 -3.04 11.20 0.47
C PHE A 206 -3.12 9.83 1.17
N SER A 207 -2.85 8.75 0.46
CA SER A 207 -2.66 7.43 1.08
C SER A 207 -1.18 7.10 1.16
N ILE A 208 -0.64 6.92 2.35
CA ILE A 208 0.77 6.61 2.60
C ILE A 208 1.16 5.18 2.17
N ASN A 209 0.19 4.38 1.73
CA ASN A 209 0.37 2.94 1.51
C ASN A 209 1.23 2.60 0.29
N CYS A 210 1.34 3.50 -0.71
CA CYS A 210 2.23 3.33 -1.85
C CYS A 210 2.68 4.71 -2.37
N ILE A 211 3.83 5.17 -1.91
CA ILE A 211 4.35 6.50 -2.19
C ILE A 211 5.83 6.48 -2.58
N CYS A 212 6.26 7.57 -3.22
CA CYS A 212 7.66 7.86 -3.53
C CYS A 212 7.96 9.30 -3.14
N TYR A 213 9.06 9.54 -2.41
CA TYR A 213 9.51 10.86 -1.96
C TYR A 213 11.01 10.89 -1.81
N ASP A 214 11.60 12.08 -1.73
CA ASP A 214 13.04 12.26 -1.57
C ASP A 214 13.45 12.71 -0.16
N TYR A 215 14.76 12.68 0.09
CA TYR A 215 15.35 13.08 1.38
C TYR A 215 15.06 14.55 1.73
N ARG A 216 15.02 15.44 0.73
CA ARG A 216 14.69 16.86 0.93
C ARG A 216 13.33 17.01 1.58
N HIS A 217 12.33 16.30 1.04
CA HIS A 217 10.96 16.36 1.58
C HIS A 217 10.88 15.84 3.00
N TRP A 218 11.55 14.70 3.30
CA TRP A 218 11.61 14.17 4.67
C TRP A 218 12.23 15.17 5.65
N THR A 219 13.29 15.89 5.22
CA THR A 219 13.95 16.91 6.01
C THR A 219 13.06 18.12 6.25
N GLU A 220 12.37 18.61 5.21
CA GLU A 220 11.42 19.74 5.32
C GLU A 220 10.23 19.41 6.23
N LEU A 221 9.75 18.16 6.20
CA LEU A 221 8.70 17.66 7.11
C LEU A 221 9.18 17.58 8.57
N GLY A 222 10.49 17.48 8.79
CA GLY A 222 11.09 17.22 10.11
C GLY A 222 10.97 15.75 10.55
N GLY A 223 10.94 14.84 9.59
CA GLY A 223 10.73 13.40 9.77
C GLY A 223 9.25 12.99 9.81
N VAL A 224 9.00 11.69 9.67
CA VAL A 224 7.65 11.11 9.81
C VAL A 224 7.18 11.25 11.26
N ARG A 225 6.02 11.87 11.46
CA ARG A 225 5.44 12.17 12.78
C ARG A 225 4.55 11.03 13.29
N GLU A 226 4.03 11.18 14.51
CA GLU A 226 3.27 10.13 15.21
C GLU A 226 2.08 9.60 14.42
N HIS A 227 1.27 10.45 13.84
CA HIS A 227 0.09 10.08 13.06
C HIS A 227 0.38 10.05 11.56
N ASP A 228 1.60 9.68 11.20
CA ASP A 228 2.17 9.55 9.85
C ASP A 228 1.36 10.25 8.73
N GLU A 229 0.42 9.57 8.08
CA GLU A 229 -0.41 10.10 6.98
C GLU A 229 -1.21 11.36 7.38
N VAL A 230 -1.73 11.41 8.62
CA VAL A 230 -2.58 12.53 9.07
C VAL A 230 -1.73 13.78 9.27
N ASP A 231 -0.63 13.65 10.00
CA ASP A 231 0.29 14.76 10.30
C ASP A 231 0.97 15.25 9.01
N TRP A 232 1.34 14.31 8.14
CA TRP A 232 1.93 14.63 6.85
C TRP A 232 0.94 15.38 5.95
N GLY A 233 -0.33 14.90 5.88
CA GLY A 233 -1.39 15.58 5.14
C GLY A 233 -1.72 16.97 5.70
N ALA A 234 -1.69 17.17 7.02
CA ALA A 234 -1.83 18.49 7.64
C ALA A 234 -0.70 19.43 7.19
N TRP A 235 0.54 18.97 7.27
CA TRP A 235 1.71 19.74 6.84
C TRP A 235 1.64 20.10 5.34
N ILE A 236 1.19 19.20 4.47
CA ILE A 236 0.99 19.44 3.04
C ILE A 236 0.01 20.60 2.82
N ARG A 237 -1.13 20.60 3.50
CA ARG A 237 -2.13 21.67 3.39
C ARG A 237 -1.59 23.02 3.89
N GLU A 238 -1.00 23.02 5.08
CA GLU A 238 -0.47 24.23 5.74
C GLU A 238 0.62 24.90 4.91
N ASN A 239 1.49 24.10 4.28
CA ASN A 239 2.62 24.59 3.49
C ASN A 239 2.34 24.62 1.97
N ARG A 240 1.09 24.35 1.55
CA ARG A 240 0.66 24.31 0.14
C ARG A 240 1.50 23.39 -0.73
N LYS A 241 2.01 22.33 -0.15
CA LYS A 241 2.84 21.37 -0.87
C LYS A 241 2.00 20.51 -1.82
N LEU A 242 2.66 19.97 -2.83
CA LEU A 242 2.06 19.21 -3.92
C LEU A 242 2.24 17.71 -3.72
N VAL A 243 1.15 16.97 -3.74
CA VAL A 243 1.12 15.52 -3.96
C VAL A 243 0.76 15.26 -5.41
N VAL A 244 1.55 14.47 -6.12
CA VAL A 244 1.23 14.06 -7.49
C VAL A 244 0.81 12.61 -7.51
N PHE A 245 -0.44 12.33 -7.90
CA PHE A 245 -0.90 10.96 -8.16
C PHE A 245 -0.52 10.56 -9.58
N ASP A 246 0.20 9.43 -9.74
CA ASP A 246 0.41 8.82 -11.05
C ASP A 246 -0.78 7.91 -11.39
N ALA A 247 -1.64 8.37 -12.30
CA ALA A 247 -2.81 7.63 -12.75
C ALA A 247 -2.46 6.33 -13.50
N HIS A 248 -1.21 6.21 -14.01
CA HIS A 248 -0.72 5.01 -14.67
C HIS A 248 -0.07 4.00 -13.72
N ALA A 249 0.11 4.35 -12.43
CA ALA A 249 0.64 3.49 -11.40
C ALA A 249 -0.49 2.99 -10.48
N VAL A 250 -1.35 2.12 -10.99
CA VAL A 250 -2.40 1.48 -10.17
C VAL A 250 -1.78 0.38 -9.33
N CYS A 251 -2.10 0.37 -8.04
CA CYS A 251 -1.75 -0.69 -7.11
C CYS A 251 -2.95 -1.06 -6.23
N HIS A 252 -2.97 -2.26 -5.67
CA HIS A 252 -3.96 -2.63 -4.66
C HIS A 252 -3.40 -2.37 -3.27
N HIS A 253 -4.18 -1.74 -2.42
CA HIS A 253 -4.07 -1.84 -0.97
C HIS A 253 -5.22 -2.71 -0.49
N TYR A 254 -4.94 -3.89 0.05
CA TYR A 254 -5.97 -4.91 0.27
C TYR A 254 -7.06 -4.42 1.21
N THR A 255 -6.66 -3.90 2.39
CA THR A 255 -7.63 -3.45 3.37
C THR A 255 -7.23 -2.17 4.07
N PHE A 256 -8.18 -1.26 4.24
CA PHE A 256 -8.14 -0.30 5.31
C PHE A 256 -8.74 -0.91 6.59
N PHE A 257 -8.38 -0.38 7.73
CA PHE A 257 -8.74 -0.88 9.06
C PHE A 257 -10.24 -1.24 9.22
N ASN A 258 -11.13 -0.38 8.72
CA ASN A 258 -12.58 -0.56 8.78
C ASN A 258 -13.15 -1.54 7.72
N GLN A 259 -12.37 -1.96 6.76
CA GLN A 259 -12.76 -2.88 5.69
C GLN A 259 -12.33 -4.32 5.99
N GLN A 260 -11.30 -4.51 6.82
CA GLN A 260 -10.58 -5.77 7.01
C GLN A 260 -11.50 -6.95 7.32
N ASP A 261 -12.33 -6.83 8.37
CA ASP A 261 -13.18 -7.95 8.82
C ASP A 261 -14.18 -8.41 7.75
N TRP A 262 -14.62 -7.51 6.89
CA TRP A 262 -15.54 -7.83 5.80
C TRP A 262 -14.81 -8.44 4.61
N LEU A 263 -13.71 -7.84 4.17
CA LEU A 263 -12.93 -8.31 3.02
C LEU A 263 -12.32 -9.68 3.27
N ASP A 264 -11.85 -9.95 4.50
CA ASP A 264 -11.29 -11.25 4.89
C ASP A 264 -12.29 -12.42 4.84
N ARG A 265 -13.60 -12.13 4.82
CA ARG A 265 -14.67 -13.15 4.62
C ARG A 265 -14.95 -13.41 3.14
N THR A 266 -14.35 -12.66 2.24
CA THR A 266 -14.50 -12.82 0.80
C THR A 266 -13.27 -13.49 0.18
N PRO A 267 -13.39 -14.08 -1.03
CA PRO A 267 -12.22 -14.63 -1.73
C PRO A 267 -11.32 -13.56 -2.36
N LEU A 268 -11.50 -12.27 -2.06
CA LEU A 268 -10.88 -11.17 -2.78
C LEU A 268 -9.34 -11.23 -2.79
N LEU A 269 -8.70 -11.60 -1.68
CA LEU A 269 -7.24 -11.74 -1.64
C LEU A 269 -6.75 -12.82 -2.60
N GLU A 270 -7.49 -13.92 -2.69
CA GLU A 270 -7.22 -15.01 -3.63
C GLU A 270 -7.48 -14.59 -5.07
N ASP A 271 -8.55 -13.81 -5.31
CA ASP A 271 -8.87 -13.26 -6.63
C ASP A 271 -7.76 -12.33 -7.12
N ILE A 272 -7.23 -11.45 -6.24
CA ILE A 272 -6.06 -10.58 -6.54
C ILE A 272 -4.85 -11.43 -6.89
N ARG A 273 -4.58 -12.48 -6.10
CA ARG A 273 -3.44 -13.37 -6.32
C ARG A 273 -3.52 -14.05 -7.67
N ARG A 274 -4.67 -14.62 -8.03
CA ARG A 274 -4.88 -15.30 -9.33
C ARG A 274 -4.74 -14.35 -10.50
N ALA A 275 -5.29 -13.15 -10.40
CA ALA A 275 -5.27 -12.17 -11.48
C ALA A 275 -3.85 -11.60 -11.76
N ASN A 276 -2.93 -11.69 -10.78
CA ASN A 276 -1.59 -11.12 -10.87
C ASN A 276 -0.46 -12.17 -10.79
N SER A 277 -0.78 -13.48 -10.81
CA SER A 277 0.23 -14.55 -10.80
C SER A 277 0.99 -14.59 -12.12
N LEU A 278 2.32 -14.55 -12.05
CA LEU A 278 3.25 -14.62 -13.19
C LEU A 278 3.60 -16.08 -13.59
N GLY A 279 2.92 -17.08 -13.06
CA GLY A 279 3.10 -18.52 -13.33
C GLY A 279 2.89 -19.33 -12.06
N GLY A 280 2.31 -20.51 -12.18
CA GLY A 280 2.05 -21.56 -11.20
C GLY A 280 1.70 -21.12 -9.77
N LEU A 281 0.60 -21.58 -9.26
CA LEU A 281 0.22 -21.32 -7.87
C LEU A 281 1.23 -21.93 -6.90
N PRO A 282 1.77 -21.19 -5.90
CA PRO A 282 2.56 -21.83 -4.84
C PRO A 282 1.76 -22.92 -4.14
N VAL A 283 2.39 -24.03 -3.79
CA VAL A 283 1.78 -25.23 -3.16
C VAL A 283 0.99 -24.91 -1.88
N TRP A 284 1.34 -23.80 -1.18
CA TRP A 284 0.63 -23.37 0.02
C TRP A 284 -0.74 -22.71 -0.21
N ALA A 285 -1.10 -22.41 -1.46
CA ALA A 285 -2.36 -21.74 -1.80
C ALA A 285 -3.63 -22.51 -1.36
N GLY A 286 -3.57 -23.85 -1.35
CA GLY A 286 -4.68 -24.68 -0.94
C GLY A 286 -4.94 -24.74 0.58
N LEU A 287 -4.00 -24.29 1.42
CA LEU A 287 -4.09 -24.35 2.88
C LEU A 287 -4.67 -23.07 3.52
N MET A 288 -4.82 -21.98 2.77
CA MET A 288 -5.26 -20.69 3.31
C MET A 288 -6.67 -20.68 3.92
N PRO A 289 -7.69 -21.34 3.37
CA PRO A 289 -9.02 -21.38 3.99
C PRO A 289 -9.01 -22.05 5.36
N ALA A 290 -8.25 -23.14 5.53
CA ALA A 290 -8.17 -23.89 6.79
C ALA A 290 -7.44 -23.11 7.90
N VAL A 291 -6.39 -22.38 7.56
CA VAL A 291 -5.64 -21.56 8.52
C VAL A 291 -6.45 -20.36 9.00
N ARG A 292 -7.29 -19.77 8.13
CA ARG A 292 -8.20 -18.67 8.53
C ARG A 292 -9.26 -19.12 9.54
N LEU A 293 -9.83 -20.32 9.36
CA LEU A 293 -10.80 -20.90 10.31
C LEU A 293 -10.19 -21.16 11.68
N LEU A 294 -8.98 -21.69 11.75
CA LEU A 294 -8.29 -21.99 13.01
C LEU A 294 -7.84 -20.73 13.78
N GLY A 295 -7.52 -19.64 13.06
CA GLY A 295 -7.18 -18.35 13.66
C GLY A 295 -8.37 -17.57 14.24
N GLN A 296 -9.61 -17.92 13.89
CA GLN A 296 -10.82 -17.25 14.37
C GLN A 296 -11.41 -17.86 15.65
N VAL A 297 -11.10 -19.12 15.94
CA VAL A 297 -11.63 -19.83 17.14
C VAL A 297 -11.33 -19.09 18.46
N PRO A 298 -10.11 -18.55 18.71
CA PRO A 298 -9.83 -17.80 19.93
C PRO A 298 -10.59 -16.47 20.05
N ARG A 299 -10.97 -15.82 18.96
CA ARG A 299 -11.69 -14.54 18.98
C ARG A 299 -13.17 -14.72 19.29
N ILE A 300 -13.78 -15.79 18.80
CA ILE A 300 -15.18 -16.14 19.09
C ILE A 300 -15.34 -16.51 20.57
N LEU A 301 -14.41 -17.25 21.15
CA LEU A 301 -14.42 -17.61 22.57
C LEU A 301 -14.22 -16.39 23.49
N LYS A 302 -13.31 -15.45 23.16
CA LYS A 302 -13.15 -14.21 23.92
C LYS A 302 -14.40 -13.32 23.96
N ARG A 303 -15.20 -13.28 22.90
CA ARG A 303 -16.47 -12.50 22.90
C ARG A 303 -17.57 -13.18 23.74
N ARG A 304 -17.63 -14.50 23.86
CA ARG A 304 -18.61 -15.19 24.70
C ARG A 304 -18.32 -15.07 26.19
N PHE A 305 -17.05 -14.93 26.59
CA PHE A 305 -16.68 -14.78 28.01
C PHE A 305 -16.66 -13.33 28.49
N ALA A 306 -16.64 -12.32 27.60
CA ALA A 306 -16.72 -10.91 27.99
C ALA A 306 -18.16 -10.41 28.24
N GLY A 307 -19.17 -11.19 27.89
CA GLY A 307 -20.59 -10.84 28.07
C GLY A 307 -21.23 -11.32 29.38
N THR A 308 -20.48 -12.03 30.25
CA THR A 308 -21.03 -12.59 31.50
C THR A 308 -20.44 -11.97 32.78
N ALA A 309 -19.71 -10.86 32.68
CA ALA A 309 -19.09 -10.21 33.85
C ALA A 309 -19.73 -8.86 34.25
N ASN A 310 -20.93 -8.55 33.80
CA ASN A 310 -21.74 -7.44 34.29
C ASN A 310 -23.20 -7.95 34.46
N GLY A 311 -23.44 -8.57 35.62
CA GLY A 311 -24.71 -8.92 36.20
C GLY A 311 -24.60 -8.90 37.69
#